data_d1779dc038229d157a295e7cd71d9dd9
#
_entry.id   d1779dc038229d157a295e7cd71d9dd9
#
_cell.length_a   1.000
_cell.length_b   1.000
_cell.length_c   1.000
_cell.angle_alpha   90.00
_cell.angle_beta   90.00
_cell.angle_gamma   90.00
#
_symmetry.space_group_name_H-M   'P 1'
#
loop_
_entity.id
_entity.type
_entity.pdbx_description
1 polymer ?
#
loop_
_entity_poly.entity_id
_entity_poly.type
_entity_poly.pdbx_seq_one_letter_code
_entity_poly.pdbx_strand_id
1 'polypeptide(L)'
;MSVGWATMSGAAINIIVAPWFDRRRGLAVSWALNGASAGGIIIAPLLTFLTARFGFAFAIASVSASMLAMLIPVAMVVLRPRRADEYDPIDRAADTDTAPHSSPASAAKEPGFRLTTLLRSGLFISISVPFALGLTAQVGFLTHQIGFLSPTIGTVAAGWAVSLTTFAAVVGRIGTGHIADRFDRRVVACVNFIVQMFGMAILATATAPAMLYLGCALFGLGVGNTTSLPGLLVQQEFPKQHFARIVSLVVAINQFSFAFGPSLLGQLEHAEGSYSTGLLACLSMEARAALIVISPAVTRYGKEGRC
;
A
#
# COMPACT_ATOMS: atom_id res chain seq x y z
N MET A 1 -1.33 -2.92 -19.00
CA MET A 1 -0.92 -2.66 -17.61
C MET A 1 -1.94 -3.11 -16.56
N SER A 2 -3.25 -2.82 -16.70
CA SER A 2 -4.29 -3.18 -15.72
C SER A 2 -4.39 -4.68 -15.39
N VAL A 3 -4.29 -5.56 -16.38
CA VAL A 3 -4.31 -7.01 -16.18
C VAL A 3 -3.11 -7.48 -15.34
N GLY A 4 -1.89 -7.01 -15.65
CA GLY A 4 -0.70 -7.35 -14.87
C GLY A 4 -0.80 -6.86 -13.42
N TRP A 5 -1.35 -5.68 -13.19
CA TRP A 5 -1.58 -5.16 -11.84
C TRP A 5 -2.60 -5.99 -11.05
N ALA A 6 -3.69 -6.42 -11.70
CA ALA A 6 -4.71 -7.26 -11.07
C ALA A 6 -4.16 -8.63 -10.65
N THR A 7 -3.33 -9.25 -11.49
CA THR A 7 -2.71 -10.55 -11.20
C THR A 7 -1.61 -10.49 -10.11
N MET A 8 -1.04 -9.31 -9.86
CA MET A 8 -0.06 -9.07 -8.78
C MET A 8 -0.71 -8.46 -7.53
N SER A 9 -2.02 -8.39 -7.47
CA SER A 9 -2.74 -7.82 -6.31
C SER A 9 -2.57 -8.69 -5.06
N GLY A 10 -2.78 -8.07 -3.88
CA GLY A 10 -2.79 -8.81 -2.61
C GLY A 10 -3.81 -9.95 -2.57
N ALA A 11 -4.90 -9.85 -3.34
CA ALA A 11 -5.88 -10.93 -3.50
C ALA A 11 -5.28 -12.13 -4.24
N ALA A 12 -4.58 -11.91 -5.35
CA ALA A 12 -3.91 -12.97 -6.10
C ALA A 12 -2.82 -13.65 -5.24
N ILE A 13 -2.02 -12.87 -4.51
CA ILE A 13 -1.02 -13.40 -3.57
C ILE A 13 -1.68 -14.31 -2.52
N ASN A 14 -2.81 -13.88 -1.95
CA ASN A 14 -3.55 -14.69 -0.99
C ASN A 14 -4.07 -16.01 -1.58
N ILE A 15 -4.57 -15.99 -2.81
CA ILE A 15 -5.06 -17.18 -3.52
C ILE A 15 -3.92 -18.17 -3.78
N ILE A 16 -2.74 -17.66 -4.19
CA ILE A 16 -1.57 -18.50 -4.49
C ILE A 16 -0.96 -19.08 -3.22
N VAL A 17 -0.90 -18.31 -2.14
CA VAL A 17 -0.26 -18.71 -0.88
C VAL A 17 -1.17 -19.60 -0.02
N ALA A 18 -2.50 -19.42 -0.10
CA ALA A 18 -3.47 -20.14 0.72
C ALA A 18 -3.32 -21.67 0.70
N PRO A 19 -3.13 -22.35 -0.46
CA PRO A 19 -3.00 -23.81 -0.53
C PRO A 19 -1.73 -24.36 0.11
N TRP A 20 -0.73 -23.52 0.37
CA TRP A 20 0.59 -23.94 0.85
C TRP A 20 0.80 -23.68 2.36
N PHE A 21 0.04 -22.76 2.96
CA PHE A 21 0.27 -22.30 4.33
C PHE A 21 -1.05 -22.12 5.09
N ASP A 22 -1.44 -23.07 5.94
CA ASP A 22 -2.61 -22.92 6.82
C ASP A 22 -2.24 -22.23 8.13
N ARG A 23 -1.30 -22.80 8.87
CA ARG A 23 -0.97 -22.36 10.24
C ARG A 23 -0.20 -21.04 10.32
N ARG A 24 0.54 -20.64 9.26
CA ARG A 24 1.36 -19.42 9.19
C ARG A 24 1.05 -18.58 7.96
N ARG A 25 -0.18 -18.64 7.48
CA ARG A 25 -0.64 -17.95 6.27
C ARG A 25 -0.36 -16.43 6.29
N GLY A 26 -0.61 -15.76 7.42
CA GLY A 26 -0.35 -14.33 7.58
C GLY A 26 1.12 -13.96 7.40
N LEU A 27 2.02 -14.78 7.94
CA LEU A 27 3.47 -14.60 7.81
C LEU A 27 3.91 -14.82 6.36
N ALA A 28 3.41 -15.86 5.69
CA ALA A 28 3.74 -16.14 4.30
C ALA A 28 3.26 -15.02 3.34
N VAL A 29 2.05 -14.51 3.55
CA VAL A 29 1.52 -13.36 2.79
C VAL A 29 2.35 -12.10 3.06
N SER A 30 2.77 -11.85 4.30
CA SER A 30 3.64 -10.71 4.65
C SER A 30 5.00 -10.81 3.95
N TRP A 31 5.60 -11.99 3.90
CA TRP A 31 6.85 -12.22 3.16
C TRP A 31 6.69 -11.99 1.66
N ALA A 32 5.60 -12.48 1.08
CA ALA A 32 5.30 -12.28 -0.34
C ALA A 32 5.12 -10.77 -0.68
N LEU A 33 4.43 -10.02 0.17
CA LEU A 33 4.27 -8.57 0.02
C LEU A 33 5.59 -7.80 0.21
N ASN A 34 6.49 -8.28 1.08
CA ASN A 34 7.83 -7.71 1.22
C ASN A 34 8.70 -7.91 -0.02
N GLY A 35 8.43 -8.92 -0.83
CA GLY A 35 9.08 -9.11 -2.14
C GLY A 35 8.91 -7.91 -3.07
N ALA A 36 7.73 -7.27 -3.07
CA ALA A 36 7.48 -6.05 -3.83
C ALA A 36 8.38 -4.89 -3.36
N SER A 37 8.60 -4.76 -2.05
CA SER A 37 9.50 -3.75 -1.48
C SER A 37 10.97 -4.03 -1.81
N ALA A 38 11.40 -5.30 -1.77
CA ALA A 38 12.74 -5.70 -2.19
C ALA A 38 13.01 -5.35 -3.66
N GLY A 39 12.00 -5.55 -4.53
CA GLY A 39 12.05 -5.11 -5.92
C GLY A 39 12.32 -3.61 -6.05
N GLY A 40 11.59 -2.77 -5.31
CA GLY A 40 11.79 -1.31 -5.31
C GLY A 40 13.19 -0.90 -4.84
N ILE A 41 13.74 -1.58 -3.84
CA ILE A 41 15.08 -1.30 -3.30
C ILE A 41 16.18 -1.60 -4.34
N ILE A 42 16.05 -2.70 -5.09
CA ILE A 42 17.09 -3.19 -5.99
C ILE A 42 16.90 -2.65 -7.42
N ILE A 43 15.68 -2.72 -7.93
CA ILE A 43 15.41 -2.44 -9.35
C ILE A 43 15.46 -0.93 -9.66
N ALA A 44 15.04 -0.07 -8.72
CA ALA A 44 15.06 1.37 -8.99
C ALA A 44 16.47 1.92 -9.24
N PRO A 45 17.49 1.70 -8.38
CA PRO A 45 18.86 2.14 -8.66
C PRO A 45 19.48 1.41 -9.84
N LEU A 46 19.20 0.13 -10.03
CA LEU A 46 19.69 -0.63 -11.18
C LEU A 46 19.15 -0.04 -12.49
N LEU A 47 17.85 0.24 -12.56
CA LEU A 47 17.22 0.81 -13.75
C LEU A 47 17.76 2.21 -14.05
N THR A 48 17.91 3.07 -13.05
CA THR A 48 18.47 4.41 -13.23
C THR A 48 19.93 4.37 -13.67
N PHE A 49 20.75 3.48 -13.10
CA PHE A 49 22.13 3.27 -13.50
C PHE A 49 22.23 2.78 -14.96
N LEU A 50 21.46 1.75 -15.34
CA LEU A 50 21.46 1.22 -16.70
C LEU A 50 20.95 2.27 -17.70
N THR A 51 19.94 3.04 -17.34
CA THR A 51 19.40 4.11 -18.20
C THR A 51 20.44 5.20 -18.43
N ALA A 52 21.20 5.58 -17.41
CA ALA A 52 22.25 6.59 -17.52
C ALA A 52 23.45 6.12 -18.37
N ARG A 53 23.75 4.80 -18.38
CA ARG A 53 24.90 4.22 -19.11
C ARG A 53 24.57 3.77 -20.53
N PHE A 54 23.43 3.14 -20.73
CA PHE A 54 23.10 2.41 -21.96
C PHE A 54 21.79 2.90 -22.61
N GLY A 55 21.14 3.89 -22.02
CA GLY A 55 19.87 4.42 -22.50
C GLY A 55 18.66 3.62 -22.04
N PHE A 56 17.49 4.25 -22.15
CA PHE A 56 16.22 3.77 -21.58
C PHE A 56 15.75 2.43 -22.20
N ALA A 57 15.84 2.30 -23.52
CA ALA A 57 15.37 1.09 -24.21
C ALA A 57 16.17 -0.16 -23.78
N PHE A 58 17.49 -0.05 -23.69
CA PHE A 58 18.35 -1.15 -23.24
C PHE A 58 18.09 -1.48 -21.75
N ALA A 59 17.96 -0.45 -20.90
CA ALA A 59 17.70 -0.65 -19.48
C ALA A 59 16.40 -1.43 -19.24
N ILE A 60 15.31 -1.03 -19.89
CA ILE A 60 14.03 -1.74 -19.77
C ILE A 60 14.12 -3.16 -20.33
N ALA A 61 14.70 -3.33 -21.52
CA ALA A 61 14.80 -4.66 -22.14
C ALA A 61 15.59 -5.63 -21.27
N SER A 62 16.75 -5.20 -20.74
CA SER A 62 17.63 -6.04 -19.92
C SER A 62 16.98 -6.40 -18.56
N VAL A 63 16.37 -5.43 -17.88
CA VAL A 63 15.67 -5.69 -16.62
C VAL A 63 14.47 -6.60 -16.84
N SER A 64 13.65 -6.35 -17.89
CA SER A 64 12.50 -7.19 -18.21
C SER A 64 12.92 -8.63 -18.58
N ALA A 65 13.96 -8.79 -19.37
CA ALA A 65 14.50 -10.11 -19.72
C ALA A 65 15.01 -10.85 -18.48
N SER A 66 15.74 -10.17 -17.59
CA SER A 66 16.23 -10.75 -16.33
C SER A 66 15.08 -11.18 -15.43
N MET A 67 14.03 -10.35 -15.29
CA MET A 67 12.84 -10.68 -14.52
C MET A 67 12.11 -11.89 -15.10
N LEU A 68 11.92 -11.95 -16.42
CA LEU A 68 11.27 -13.10 -17.05
C LEU A 68 12.09 -14.37 -16.90
N ALA A 69 13.42 -14.30 -17.09
CA ALA A 69 14.33 -15.42 -16.91
C ALA A 69 14.31 -15.98 -15.47
N MET A 70 14.06 -15.13 -14.47
CA MET A 70 13.93 -15.54 -13.07
C MET A 70 12.53 -16.04 -12.75
N LEU A 71 11.48 -15.34 -13.23
CA LEU A 71 10.08 -15.65 -12.89
C LEU A 71 9.57 -16.93 -13.56
N ILE A 72 9.96 -17.19 -14.82
CA ILE A 72 9.46 -18.37 -15.56
C ILE A 72 9.85 -19.68 -14.84
N PRO A 73 11.11 -19.95 -14.47
CA PRO A 73 11.47 -21.15 -13.74
C PRO A 73 10.78 -21.24 -12.37
N VAL A 74 10.72 -20.12 -11.63
CA VAL A 74 10.04 -20.09 -10.33
C VAL A 74 8.57 -20.41 -10.48
N ALA A 75 7.88 -19.81 -11.47
CA ALA A 75 6.47 -20.09 -11.74
C ALA A 75 6.24 -21.57 -12.12
N MET A 76 7.10 -22.14 -12.96
CA MET A 76 7.01 -23.56 -13.36
C MET A 76 7.18 -24.52 -12.18
N VAL A 77 8.01 -24.16 -11.20
CA VAL A 77 8.26 -24.98 -10.01
C VAL A 77 7.19 -24.79 -8.94
N VAL A 78 6.84 -23.52 -8.65
CA VAL A 78 5.96 -23.16 -7.52
C VAL A 78 4.48 -23.28 -7.88
N LEU A 79 4.09 -22.95 -9.12
CA LEU A 79 2.67 -23.03 -9.54
C LEU A 79 2.29 -24.42 -10.06
N ARG A 80 3.09 -25.43 -9.75
CA ARG A 80 2.76 -26.82 -10.07
C ARG A 80 1.46 -27.22 -9.35
N PRO A 81 0.48 -27.80 -10.05
CA PRO A 81 -0.72 -28.32 -9.39
C PRO A 81 -0.30 -29.32 -8.31
N ARG A 82 -0.72 -29.08 -7.06
CA ARG A 82 -0.47 -30.00 -5.96
C ARG A 82 -1.17 -31.32 -6.26
N ARG A 83 -0.49 -32.44 -6.21
CA ARG A 83 -1.08 -33.77 -6.40
C ARG A 83 -1.99 -34.09 -5.22
N ALA A 84 -3.07 -34.82 -5.47
CA ALA A 84 -4.06 -35.16 -4.44
C ALA A 84 -3.49 -36.01 -3.29
N ASP A 85 -2.33 -36.64 -3.50
CA ASP A 85 -1.57 -37.43 -2.53
C ASP A 85 -0.68 -36.58 -1.62
N GLU A 86 -0.48 -35.31 -1.92
CA GLU A 86 0.36 -34.36 -1.20
C GLU A 86 -0.44 -33.56 -0.12
N TYR A 87 -1.76 -33.82 -0.01
CA TYR A 87 -2.62 -33.26 1.03
C TYR A 87 -2.43 -34.04 2.35
N ASP A 88 -2.03 -33.32 3.42
CA ASP A 88 -1.98 -33.89 4.77
C ASP A 88 -3.37 -34.45 5.17
N PRO A 89 -3.43 -35.61 5.85
CA PRO A 89 -4.71 -36.15 6.35
C PRO A 89 -5.48 -35.20 7.27
N ILE A 90 -4.78 -34.28 7.94
CA ILE A 90 -5.37 -33.24 8.80
C ILE A 90 -6.10 -32.19 7.97
N ASP A 91 -5.61 -31.86 6.76
CA ASP A 91 -6.27 -30.94 5.85
C ASP A 91 -7.57 -31.52 5.28
N ARG A 92 -7.64 -32.85 5.08
CA ARG A 92 -8.85 -33.55 4.62
C ARG A 92 -9.98 -33.56 5.67
N ALA A 93 -9.63 -33.58 6.95
CA ALA A 93 -10.63 -33.53 8.03
C ALA A 93 -11.20 -32.12 8.22
N ALA A 94 -10.41 -31.08 7.93
CA ALA A 94 -10.85 -29.69 8.01
C ALA A 94 -11.77 -29.28 6.84
N ASP A 95 -11.58 -29.87 5.65
CA ASP A 95 -12.44 -29.61 4.46
C ASP A 95 -13.84 -30.23 4.58
N THR A 96 -14.03 -31.22 5.47
CA THR A 96 -15.35 -31.81 5.72
C THR A 96 -16.20 -31.04 6.74
N ASP A 97 -15.57 -30.21 7.60
CA ASP A 97 -16.26 -29.49 8.68
C ASP A 97 -16.35 -27.96 8.47
N THR A 98 -15.70 -27.40 7.48
CA THR A 98 -15.72 -25.95 7.17
C THR A 98 -15.83 -25.66 5.68
N ALA A 99 -16.97 -25.93 5.10
CA ALA A 99 -17.48 -25.07 4.02
C ALA A 99 -18.08 -23.83 4.69
N PRO A 100 -17.88 -22.59 4.17
CA PRO A 100 -17.89 -22.28 2.76
C PRO A 100 -16.72 -21.44 2.29
N HIS A 101 -16.13 -21.81 1.19
CA HIS A 101 -15.44 -20.88 0.32
C HIS A 101 -16.39 -19.72 -0.01
N SER A 102 -16.15 -18.56 0.56
CA SER A 102 -16.81 -17.33 0.13
C SER A 102 -16.34 -16.98 -1.28
N SER A 103 -16.96 -17.65 -2.26
CA SER A 103 -16.97 -17.21 -3.65
C SER A 103 -17.47 -15.76 -3.70
N PRO A 104 -16.91 -14.89 -4.55
CA PRO A 104 -17.40 -13.51 -4.69
C PRO A 104 -18.91 -13.43 -5.05
N ALA A 105 -19.50 -14.52 -5.55
CA ALA A 105 -20.91 -14.62 -5.89
C ALA A 105 -21.84 -14.81 -4.68
N SER A 106 -21.36 -15.21 -3.49
CA SER A 106 -22.19 -15.39 -2.29
C SER A 106 -22.37 -14.12 -1.45
N ALA A 107 -22.05 -12.95 -2.00
CA ALA A 107 -22.33 -11.64 -1.38
C ALA A 107 -23.84 -11.24 -1.45
N ALA A 108 -24.73 -12.18 -1.77
CA ALA A 108 -26.15 -11.93 -1.88
C ALA A 108 -26.88 -12.18 -0.55
N LYS A 109 -27.38 -11.06 0.03
CA LYS A 109 -28.48 -10.99 1.00
C LYS A 109 -28.31 -11.68 2.35
N GLU A 110 -27.45 -11.12 3.21
CA GLU A 110 -27.72 -11.21 4.64
C GLU A 110 -28.72 -10.10 5.05
N PRO A 111 -29.78 -10.44 5.81
CA PRO A 111 -30.75 -9.45 6.27
C PRO A 111 -30.09 -8.54 7.32
N GLY A 112 -29.90 -7.27 6.96
CA GLY A 112 -29.43 -6.25 7.89
C GLY A 112 -28.29 -5.33 7.39
N PHE A 113 -27.44 -5.76 6.46
CA PHE A 113 -26.36 -4.93 5.95
C PHE A 113 -26.83 -4.02 4.81
N ARG A 114 -27.08 -2.75 5.11
CA ARG A 114 -27.42 -1.73 4.10
C ARG A 114 -26.16 -0.97 3.71
N LEU A 115 -25.68 -1.17 2.49
CA LEU A 115 -24.51 -0.49 1.93
C LEU A 115 -24.62 1.03 2.00
N THR A 116 -25.82 1.56 1.72
CA THR A 116 -26.09 3.02 1.80
C THR A 116 -25.92 3.58 3.19
N THR A 117 -26.32 2.83 4.22
CA THR A 117 -26.15 3.22 5.64
C THR A 117 -24.67 3.21 6.02
N LEU A 118 -23.91 2.20 5.58
CA LEU A 118 -22.48 2.12 5.81
C LEU A 118 -21.73 3.29 5.15
N LEU A 119 -21.99 3.57 3.88
CA LEU A 119 -21.33 4.65 3.13
C LEU A 119 -21.60 6.03 3.74
N ARG A 120 -22.72 6.21 4.43
CA ARG A 120 -23.08 7.45 5.14
C ARG A 120 -22.62 7.45 6.59
N SER A 121 -22.10 6.36 7.12
CA SER A 121 -21.63 6.32 8.50
C SER A 121 -20.36 7.14 8.65
N GLY A 122 -20.35 8.06 9.64
CA GLY A 122 -19.16 8.88 9.94
C GLY A 122 -17.94 8.01 10.26
N LEU A 123 -18.14 6.82 10.84
CA LEU A 123 -17.10 5.86 11.15
C LEU A 123 -16.43 5.31 9.88
N PHE A 124 -17.20 4.92 8.87
CA PHE A 124 -16.68 4.45 7.59
C PHE A 124 -15.95 5.56 6.81
N ILE A 125 -16.55 6.76 6.78
CA ILE A 125 -15.96 7.93 6.11
C ILE A 125 -14.63 8.31 6.74
N SER A 126 -14.53 8.26 8.08
CA SER A 126 -13.30 8.61 8.81
C SER A 126 -12.16 7.60 8.64
N ILE A 127 -12.43 6.43 8.10
CA ILE A 127 -11.40 5.48 7.68
C ILE A 127 -11.14 5.62 6.17
N SER A 128 -12.18 5.60 5.34
CA SER A 128 -12.02 5.56 3.89
C SER A 128 -11.40 6.83 3.33
N VAL A 129 -11.86 8.01 3.76
CA VAL A 129 -11.39 9.30 3.19
C VAL A 129 -9.93 9.61 3.53
N PRO A 130 -9.46 9.49 4.78
CA PRO A 130 -8.05 9.74 5.09
C PRO A 130 -7.09 8.86 4.29
N PHE A 131 -7.38 7.57 4.22
CA PHE A 131 -6.52 6.65 3.49
C PHE A 131 -6.60 6.83 1.97
N ALA A 132 -7.75 7.23 1.44
CA ALA A 132 -7.88 7.62 0.03
C ALA A 132 -7.02 8.86 -0.28
N LEU A 133 -7.07 9.90 0.56
CA LEU A 133 -6.24 11.11 0.41
C LEU A 133 -4.76 10.79 0.53
N GLY A 134 -4.36 10.09 1.60
CA GLY A 134 -2.97 9.73 1.84
C GLY A 134 -2.40 8.85 0.73
N LEU A 135 -3.13 7.84 0.26
CA LEU A 135 -2.69 7.00 -0.86
C LEU A 135 -2.59 7.79 -2.17
N THR A 136 -3.50 8.72 -2.43
CA THR A 136 -3.45 9.58 -3.62
C THR A 136 -2.19 10.44 -3.61
N ALA A 137 -1.89 11.11 -2.49
CA ALA A 137 -0.67 11.88 -2.31
C ALA A 137 0.59 11.00 -2.43
N GLN A 138 0.58 9.86 -1.76
CA GLN A 138 1.70 8.92 -1.73
C GLN A 138 2.04 8.37 -3.11
N VAL A 139 1.07 7.84 -3.85
CA VAL A 139 1.30 7.23 -5.17
C VAL A 139 1.62 8.33 -6.20
N GLY A 140 0.99 9.50 -6.08
CA GLY A 140 1.33 10.67 -6.87
C GLY A 140 2.81 11.01 -6.73
N PHE A 141 3.30 11.21 -5.51
CA PHE A 141 4.71 11.54 -5.27
C PHE A 141 5.65 10.41 -5.70
N LEU A 142 5.40 9.15 -5.32
CA LEU A 142 6.28 8.03 -5.67
C LEU A 142 6.48 7.89 -7.18
N THR A 143 5.45 8.16 -7.97
CA THR A 143 5.54 8.09 -9.45
C THR A 143 6.42 9.19 -10.01
N HIS A 144 6.43 10.38 -9.41
CA HIS A 144 7.20 11.53 -9.85
C HIS A 144 8.52 11.73 -9.09
N GLN A 145 8.84 10.88 -8.11
CA GLN A 145 9.97 11.03 -7.20
C GLN A 145 11.31 11.18 -7.94
N ILE A 146 11.59 10.36 -8.94
CA ILE A 146 12.81 10.45 -9.74
C ILE A 146 12.84 11.76 -10.53
N GLY A 147 11.73 12.12 -11.20
CA GLY A 147 11.63 13.36 -11.95
C GLY A 147 11.84 14.59 -11.10
N PHE A 148 11.29 14.60 -9.88
CA PHE A 148 11.47 15.67 -8.91
C PHE A 148 12.91 15.81 -8.40
N LEU A 149 13.57 14.69 -8.08
CA LEU A 149 14.90 14.67 -7.47
C LEU A 149 16.04 14.83 -8.48
N SER A 150 15.86 14.31 -9.71
CA SER A 150 16.93 14.26 -10.71
C SER A 150 17.56 15.61 -11.06
N PRO A 151 16.83 16.72 -11.16
CA PRO A 151 17.43 18.03 -11.44
C PRO A 151 18.39 18.52 -10.36
N THR A 152 18.16 18.10 -9.10
CA THR A 152 18.97 18.57 -7.95
C THR A 152 20.13 17.64 -7.61
N ILE A 153 19.90 16.30 -7.62
CA ILE A 153 20.92 15.34 -7.15
C ILE A 153 21.40 14.39 -8.25
N GLY A 154 20.87 14.50 -9.46
CA GLY A 154 21.17 13.63 -10.57
C GLY A 154 20.35 12.31 -10.55
N THR A 155 20.18 11.69 -11.72
CA THR A 155 19.28 10.56 -11.93
C THR A 155 19.67 9.32 -11.12
N VAL A 156 20.96 9.01 -11.02
CA VAL A 156 21.46 7.86 -10.27
C VAL A 156 21.22 8.04 -8.76
N ALA A 157 21.51 9.22 -8.23
CA ALA A 157 21.26 9.52 -6.83
C ALA A 157 19.77 9.57 -6.49
N ALA A 158 18.93 10.01 -7.42
CA ALA A 158 17.48 9.94 -7.30
C ALA A 158 16.99 8.47 -7.22
N GLY A 159 17.60 7.55 -7.97
CA GLY A 159 17.34 6.11 -7.86
C GLY A 159 17.66 5.56 -6.47
N TRP A 160 18.77 5.98 -5.86
CA TRP A 160 19.10 5.62 -4.48
C TRP A 160 18.11 6.21 -3.45
N ALA A 161 17.60 7.42 -3.70
CA ALA A 161 16.55 8.01 -2.87
C ALA A 161 15.25 7.19 -2.90
N VAL A 162 14.85 6.66 -4.07
CA VAL A 162 13.71 5.72 -4.18
C VAL A 162 13.96 4.45 -3.39
N SER A 163 15.18 3.89 -3.46
CA SER A 163 15.55 2.72 -2.66
C SER A 163 15.45 3.00 -1.16
N LEU A 164 15.94 4.17 -0.72
CA LEU A 164 15.85 4.60 0.68
C LEU A 164 14.39 4.74 1.12
N THR A 165 13.52 5.34 0.29
CA THR A 165 12.08 5.45 0.56
C THR A 165 11.45 4.07 0.74
N THR A 166 11.77 3.13 -0.13
CA THR A 166 11.22 1.77 -0.09
C THR A 166 11.78 0.98 1.11
N PHE A 167 13.07 1.13 1.43
CA PHE A 167 13.66 0.54 2.62
C PHE A 167 13.00 1.10 3.90
N ALA A 168 12.84 2.41 3.98
CA ALA A 168 12.14 3.06 5.09
C ALA A 168 10.69 2.56 5.22
N ALA A 169 10.00 2.28 4.10
CA ALA A 169 8.66 1.70 4.12
C ALA A 169 8.61 0.31 4.76
N VAL A 170 9.63 -0.51 4.54
CA VAL A 170 9.75 -1.83 5.21
C VAL A 170 9.97 -1.64 6.71
N VAL A 171 10.90 -0.77 7.09
CA VAL A 171 11.20 -0.46 8.50
C VAL A 171 9.96 0.11 9.21
N GLY A 172 9.30 1.07 8.57
CA GLY A 172 8.06 1.69 9.08
C GLY A 172 6.94 0.67 9.28
N ARG A 173 6.75 -0.25 8.33
CA ARG A 173 5.74 -1.31 8.44
C ARG A 173 6.00 -2.24 9.63
N ILE A 174 7.24 -2.66 9.82
CA ILE A 174 7.63 -3.51 10.95
C ILE A 174 7.43 -2.75 12.27
N GLY A 175 7.92 -1.51 12.36
CA GLY A 175 7.77 -0.67 13.54
C GLY A 175 6.32 -0.40 13.90
N THR A 176 5.51 0.01 12.92
CA THR A 176 4.07 0.27 13.11
C THR A 176 3.32 -0.99 13.53
N GLY A 177 3.67 -2.16 13.00
CA GLY A 177 3.06 -3.43 13.42
C GLY A 177 3.22 -3.68 14.93
N HIS A 178 4.40 -3.40 15.48
CA HIS A 178 4.65 -3.54 16.94
C HIS A 178 3.95 -2.45 17.77
N ILE A 179 3.82 -1.23 17.23
CA ILE A 179 3.21 -0.09 17.91
C ILE A 179 1.68 -0.20 17.89
N ALA A 180 1.09 -0.64 16.78
CA ALA A 180 -0.34 -0.75 16.60
C ALA A 180 -1.04 -1.73 17.54
N ASP A 181 -0.27 -2.70 18.10
CA ASP A 181 -0.79 -3.64 19.10
C ASP A 181 -0.84 -3.02 20.53
N ARG A 182 -0.08 -1.94 20.75
CA ARG A 182 0.07 -1.30 22.10
C ARG A 182 -0.69 0.00 22.23
N PHE A 183 -0.92 0.71 21.13
CA PHE A 183 -1.53 2.04 21.10
C PHE A 183 -2.83 2.03 20.31
N ASP A 184 -3.64 3.07 20.51
CA ASP A 184 -4.85 3.28 19.71
C ASP A 184 -4.49 3.40 18.23
N ARG A 185 -5.09 2.54 17.41
CA ARG A 185 -4.81 2.46 15.96
C ARG A 185 -5.11 3.75 15.21
N ARG A 186 -6.03 4.59 15.72
CA ARG A 186 -6.30 5.91 15.14
C ARG A 186 -5.16 6.88 15.39
N VAL A 187 -4.60 6.87 16.61
CA VAL A 187 -3.42 7.67 16.95
C VAL A 187 -2.24 7.23 16.09
N VAL A 188 -2.03 5.92 15.95
CA VAL A 188 -0.96 5.38 15.09
C VAL A 188 -1.14 5.82 13.63
N ALA A 189 -2.37 5.80 13.10
CA ALA A 189 -2.66 6.28 11.75
C ALA A 189 -2.44 7.80 11.60
N CYS A 190 -2.84 8.60 12.61
CA CYS A 190 -2.60 10.03 12.62
C CYS A 190 -1.09 10.34 12.60
N VAL A 191 -0.32 9.71 13.48
CA VAL A 191 1.15 9.85 13.52
C VAL A 191 1.78 9.45 12.19
N ASN A 192 1.29 8.38 11.56
CA ASN A 192 1.75 7.95 10.24
C ASN A 192 1.58 9.05 9.17
N PHE A 193 0.42 9.69 9.10
CA PHE A 193 0.18 10.81 8.18
C PHE A 193 1.02 12.03 8.54
N ILE A 194 1.20 12.34 9.82
CA ILE A 194 2.05 13.45 10.27
C ILE A 194 3.50 13.22 9.86
N VAL A 195 4.05 12.02 10.03
CA VAL A 195 5.42 11.70 9.62
C VAL A 195 5.59 11.86 8.10
N GLN A 196 4.63 11.38 7.30
CA GLN A 196 4.65 11.59 5.85
C GLN A 196 4.56 13.08 5.48
N MET A 197 3.68 13.81 6.14
CA MET A 197 3.53 15.26 5.96
C MET A 197 4.85 16.00 6.23
N PHE A 198 5.57 15.67 7.31
CA PHE A 198 6.88 16.26 7.58
C PHE A 198 7.92 15.89 6.52
N GLY A 199 7.95 14.63 6.08
CA GLY A 199 8.80 14.21 4.96
C GLY A 199 8.51 15.03 3.70
N MET A 200 7.23 15.22 3.37
CA MET A 200 6.80 16.01 2.21
C MET A 200 7.14 17.51 2.36
N ALA A 201 7.00 18.06 3.57
CA ALA A 201 7.37 19.47 3.86
C ALA A 201 8.87 19.71 3.66
N ILE A 202 9.71 18.78 4.12
CA ILE A 202 11.16 18.84 3.87
C ILE A 202 11.45 18.78 2.36
N LEU A 203 10.83 17.84 1.64
CA LEU A 203 11.01 17.72 0.18
C LEU A 203 10.56 18.98 -0.58
N ALA A 204 9.50 19.64 -0.13
CA ALA A 204 9.00 20.87 -0.76
C ALA A 204 9.92 22.09 -0.55
N THR A 205 10.74 22.11 0.51
CA THR A 205 11.52 23.30 0.90
C THR A 205 13.04 23.09 0.81
N ALA A 206 13.51 21.83 0.80
CA ALA A 206 14.94 21.54 0.84
C ALA A 206 15.58 21.56 -0.56
N THR A 207 16.80 22.11 -0.60
CA THR A 207 17.67 22.08 -1.78
C THR A 207 18.94 21.25 -1.54
N ALA A 208 19.30 21.05 -0.26
CA ALA A 208 20.48 20.27 0.11
C ALA A 208 20.21 18.75 -0.08
N PRO A 209 21.13 18.00 -0.74
CA PRO A 209 20.93 16.56 -0.98
C PRO A 209 20.63 15.75 0.29
N ALA A 210 21.32 16.03 1.39
CA ALA A 210 21.10 15.34 2.66
C ALA A 210 19.67 15.52 3.19
N MET A 211 19.08 16.70 3.03
CA MET A 211 17.70 16.97 3.44
C MET A 211 16.70 16.29 2.52
N LEU A 212 16.97 16.19 1.22
CA LEU A 212 16.13 15.44 0.28
C LEU A 212 16.11 13.94 0.63
N TYR A 213 17.26 13.36 0.98
CA TYR A 213 17.31 11.97 1.48
C TYR A 213 16.55 11.80 2.80
N LEU A 214 16.68 12.75 3.74
CA LEU A 214 15.92 12.74 4.99
C LEU A 214 14.41 12.81 4.74
N GLY A 215 13.98 13.71 3.86
CA GLY A 215 12.56 13.81 3.44
C GLY A 215 12.05 12.52 2.85
N CYS A 216 12.82 11.89 1.95
CA CYS A 216 12.51 10.58 1.37
C CYS A 216 12.41 9.47 2.42
N ALA A 217 13.31 9.45 3.41
CA ALA A 217 13.28 8.47 4.49
C ALA A 217 12.05 8.65 5.40
N LEU A 218 11.76 9.87 5.84
CA LEU A 218 10.59 10.17 6.67
C LEU A 218 9.28 9.85 5.94
N PHE A 219 9.16 10.29 4.71
CA PHE A 219 8.00 9.96 3.88
C PHE A 219 7.86 8.45 3.72
N GLY A 220 8.97 7.76 3.43
CA GLY A 220 9.04 6.32 3.28
C GLY A 220 8.53 5.55 4.48
N LEU A 221 8.85 5.97 5.72
CA LEU A 221 8.40 5.32 6.95
C LEU A 221 6.87 5.14 7.01
N GLY A 222 6.12 6.06 6.42
CA GLY A 222 4.66 6.00 6.38
C GLY A 222 4.09 5.16 5.23
N VAL A 223 4.83 5.01 4.12
CA VAL A 223 4.36 4.38 2.88
C VAL A 223 3.84 2.96 3.10
N GLY A 224 4.58 2.13 3.83
CA GLY A 224 4.21 0.75 4.07
C GLY A 224 2.94 0.57 4.89
N ASN A 225 2.59 1.54 5.71
CA ASN A 225 1.52 1.48 6.69
C ASN A 225 0.15 1.88 6.12
N THR A 226 0.15 2.77 5.13
CA THR A 226 -1.08 3.30 4.52
C THR A 226 -1.94 2.21 3.88
N THR A 227 -1.36 1.08 3.51
CA THR A 227 -2.08 -0.08 2.97
C THR A 227 -2.56 -1.07 4.04
N SER A 228 -1.90 -1.15 5.20
CA SER A 228 -2.21 -2.13 6.25
C SER A 228 -3.12 -1.57 7.36
N LEU A 229 -2.94 -0.30 7.73
CA LEU A 229 -3.71 0.34 8.80
C LEU A 229 -5.23 0.37 8.58
N PRO A 230 -5.78 0.58 7.35
CA PRO A 230 -7.22 0.54 7.14
C PRO A 230 -7.86 -0.76 7.60
N GLY A 231 -7.23 -1.90 7.29
CA GLY A 231 -7.71 -3.21 7.71
C GLY A 231 -7.71 -3.37 9.23
N LEU A 232 -6.68 -2.88 9.90
CA LEU A 232 -6.59 -2.91 11.37
C LEU A 232 -7.64 -2.02 12.04
N LEU A 233 -7.94 -0.85 11.47
CA LEU A 233 -8.98 0.04 11.96
C LEU A 233 -10.37 -0.57 11.76
N VAL A 234 -10.66 -1.12 10.60
CA VAL A 234 -11.93 -1.82 10.35
C VAL A 234 -12.12 -3.00 11.31
N GLN A 235 -11.05 -3.75 11.59
CA GLN A 235 -11.09 -4.85 12.55
C GLN A 235 -11.41 -4.39 13.98
N GLN A 236 -10.95 -3.20 14.37
CA GLN A 236 -11.20 -2.63 15.69
C GLN A 236 -12.61 -2.07 15.84
N GLU A 237 -13.16 -1.46 14.78
CA GLU A 237 -14.33 -0.59 14.86
C GLU A 237 -15.62 -1.20 14.33
N PHE A 238 -15.52 -2.27 13.55
CA PHE A 238 -16.69 -2.92 12.94
C PHE A 238 -16.86 -4.37 13.41
N PRO A 239 -18.11 -4.88 13.41
CA PRO A 239 -18.39 -6.28 13.76
C PRO A 239 -17.65 -7.25 12.82
N LYS A 240 -17.11 -8.33 13.42
CA LYS A 240 -16.32 -9.35 12.70
C LYS A 240 -17.04 -9.96 11.49
N GLN A 241 -18.35 -10.14 11.59
CA GLN A 241 -19.20 -10.69 10.53
C GLN A 241 -19.21 -9.85 9.23
N HIS A 242 -18.97 -8.53 9.32
CA HIS A 242 -18.96 -7.63 8.16
C HIS A 242 -17.55 -7.20 7.74
N PHE A 243 -16.52 -7.68 8.45
CA PHE A 243 -15.12 -7.27 8.27
C PHE A 243 -14.64 -7.36 6.81
N ALA A 244 -14.77 -8.55 6.19
CA ALA A 244 -14.27 -8.76 4.83
C ALA A 244 -14.92 -7.81 3.81
N ARG A 245 -16.24 -7.61 3.94
CA ARG A 245 -17.01 -6.73 3.04
C ARG A 245 -16.62 -5.25 3.20
N ILE A 246 -16.45 -4.80 4.45
CA ILE A 246 -16.08 -3.41 4.76
C ILE A 246 -14.64 -3.14 4.32
N VAL A 247 -13.70 -4.03 4.60
CA VAL A 247 -12.30 -3.89 4.15
C VAL A 247 -12.21 -3.86 2.64
N SER A 248 -12.92 -4.75 1.95
CA SER A 248 -12.93 -4.76 0.47
C SER A 248 -13.44 -3.44 -0.11
N LEU A 249 -14.45 -2.84 0.51
CA LEU A 249 -14.99 -1.55 0.08
C LEU A 249 -14.02 -0.40 0.34
N VAL A 250 -13.39 -0.35 1.51
CA VAL A 250 -12.34 0.63 1.84
C VAL A 250 -11.18 0.52 0.85
N VAL A 251 -10.70 -0.70 0.60
CA VAL A 251 -9.63 -0.95 -0.37
C VAL A 251 -10.05 -0.52 -1.77
N ALA A 252 -11.26 -0.82 -2.21
CA ALA A 252 -11.76 -0.42 -3.54
C ALA A 252 -11.80 1.11 -3.69
N ILE A 253 -12.29 1.85 -2.68
CA ILE A 253 -12.29 3.31 -2.68
C ILE A 253 -10.85 3.84 -2.74
N ASN A 254 -9.96 3.29 -1.93
CA ASN A 254 -8.56 3.69 -1.89
C ASN A 254 -7.87 3.45 -3.25
N GLN A 255 -8.07 2.27 -3.85
CA GLN A 255 -7.50 1.92 -5.16
C GLN A 255 -8.03 2.83 -6.28
N PHE A 256 -9.33 3.15 -6.25
CA PHE A 256 -9.91 4.10 -7.18
C PHE A 256 -9.31 5.51 -7.03
N SER A 257 -9.19 6.00 -5.80
CA SER A 257 -8.70 7.34 -5.51
C SER A 257 -7.22 7.50 -5.87
N PHE A 258 -6.37 6.56 -5.50
CA PHE A 258 -4.93 6.70 -5.76
C PHE A 258 -4.59 6.65 -7.26
N ALA A 259 -5.44 6.04 -8.09
CA ALA A 259 -5.21 6.00 -9.55
C ALA A 259 -5.11 7.41 -10.17
N PHE A 260 -5.71 8.41 -9.53
CA PHE A 260 -5.64 9.81 -9.96
C PHE A 260 -4.39 10.54 -9.46
N GLY A 261 -3.67 9.99 -8.47
CA GLY A 261 -2.50 10.63 -7.87
C GLY A 261 -1.42 11.06 -8.87
N PRO A 262 -0.90 10.14 -9.71
CA PRO A 262 0.10 10.49 -10.72
C PRO A 262 -0.38 11.55 -11.70
N SER A 263 -1.63 11.45 -12.16
CA SER A 263 -2.21 12.42 -13.09
C SER A 263 -2.35 13.81 -12.46
N LEU A 264 -2.73 13.88 -11.19
CA LEU A 264 -2.84 15.13 -10.45
C LEU A 264 -1.50 15.85 -10.36
N LEU A 265 -0.44 15.15 -9.93
CA LEU A 265 0.90 15.75 -9.85
C LEU A 265 1.45 16.12 -11.21
N GLY A 266 1.28 15.27 -12.21
CA GLY A 266 1.75 15.55 -13.56
C GLY A 266 1.06 16.75 -14.21
N GLN A 267 -0.24 16.95 -13.97
CA GLN A 267 -0.95 18.12 -14.46
C GLN A 267 -0.51 19.41 -13.77
N LEU A 268 -0.29 19.38 -12.45
CA LEU A 268 0.21 20.53 -11.70
C LEU A 268 1.63 20.89 -12.11
N GLU A 269 2.50 19.91 -12.30
CA GLU A 269 3.86 20.13 -12.80
C GLU A 269 3.86 20.72 -14.21
N HIS A 270 3.03 20.16 -15.09
CA HIS A 270 2.93 20.66 -16.47
C HIS A 270 2.38 22.10 -16.54
N ALA A 271 1.44 22.45 -15.67
CA ALA A 271 0.83 23.79 -15.65
C ALA A 271 1.78 24.87 -15.11
N GLU A 272 2.63 24.54 -14.14
CA GLU A 272 3.49 25.50 -13.44
C GLU A 272 4.99 25.34 -13.76
N GLY A 273 5.38 24.31 -14.47
CA GLY A 273 6.79 23.97 -14.76
C GLY A 273 7.58 23.59 -13.50
N SER A 274 6.89 23.26 -12.39
CA SER A 274 7.48 22.97 -11.08
C SER A 274 6.65 21.97 -10.30
N TYR A 275 7.32 21.16 -9.50
CA TYR A 275 6.66 20.23 -8.57
C TYR A 275 6.16 20.88 -7.26
N SER A 276 6.47 22.17 -7.03
CA SER A 276 6.18 22.84 -5.75
C SER A 276 4.70 22.78 -5.38
N THR A 277 3.80 23.14 -6.26
CA THR A 277 2.34 23.07 -6.02
C THR A 277 1.84 21.66 -5.86
N GLY A 278 2.39 20.72 -6.64
CA GLY A 278 2.08 19.30 -6.49
C GLY A 278 2.45 18.75 -5.09
N LEU A 279 3.63 19.12 -4.59
CA LEU A 279 4.08 18.75 -3.24
C LEU A 279 3.22 19.41 -2.16
N LEU A 280 2.85 20.68 -2.31
CA LEU A 280 1.93 21.37 -1.39
C LEU A 280 0.53 20.75 -1.40
N ALA A 281 0.04 20.32 -2.55
CA ALA A 281 -1.20 19.56 -2.65
C ALA A 281 -1.13 18.24 -1.89
N CYS A 282 -0.06 17.45 -2.08
CA CYS A 282 0.18 16.22 -1.32
C CYS A 282 0.26 16.48 0.18
N LEU A 283 1.01 17.49 0.61
CA LEU A 283 1.11 17.91 2.01
C LEU A 283 -0.27 18.25 2.59
N SER A 284 -1.09 18.99 1.85
CA SER A 284 -2.45 19.34 2.27
C SER A 284 -3.37 18.13 2.39
N MET A 285 -3.20 17.11 1.54
CA MET A 285 -3.93 15.85 1.60
C MET A 285 -3.53 15.04 2.85
N GLU A 286 -2.23 14.93 3.16
CA GLU A 286 -1.74 14.25 4.36
C GLU A 286 -2.20 14.95 5.63
N ALA A 287 -2.17 16.29 5.68
CA ALA A 287 -2.67 17.07 6.81
C ALA A 287 -4.16 16.83 7.06
N ARG A 288 -4.98 16.87 6.00
CA ARG A 288 -6.41 16.58 6.10
C ARG A 288 -6.65 15.13 6.52
N ALA A 289 -5.87 14.18 6.01
CA ALA A 289 -5.96 12.79 6.41
C ALA A 289 -5.68 12.61 7.91
N ALA A 290 -4.64 13.25 8.44
CA ALA A 290 -4.32 13.22 9.87
C ALA A 290 -5.47 13.79 10.73
N LEU A 291 -6.03 14.93 10.32
CA LEU A 291 -7.13 15.58 11.04
C LEU A 291 -8.42 14.74 11.01
N ILE A 292 -8.77 14.16 9.87
CA ILE A 292 -9.99 13.36 9.72
C ILE A 292 -9.89 12.06 10.53
N VAL A 293 -8.74 11.37 10.48
CA VAL A 293 -8.59 10.07 11.17
C VAL A 293 -8.67 10.20 12.69
N ILE A 294 -8.24 11.34 13.25
CA ILE A 294 -8.26 11.61 14.70
C ILE A 294 -9.51 12.37 15.17
N SER A 295 -10.39 12.80 14.27
CA SER A 295 -11.54 13.67 14.59
C SER A 295 -12.37 13.17 15.77
N PRO A 296 -12.59 13.97 16.82
CA PRO A 296 -13.33 13.59 18.02
C PRO A 296 -14.81 13.23 17.76
N ALA A 297 -15.41 13.79 16.73
CA ALA A 297 -16.78 13.48 16.34
C ALA A 297 -16.94 12.00 15.99
N VAL A 298 -15.90 11.38 15.44
CA VAL A 298 -15.89 9.98 15.03
C VAL A 298 -15.61 9.05 16.21
N THR A 299 -14.77 9.47 17.16
CA THR A 299 -14.47 8.68 18.36
C THR A 299 -15.66 8.57 19.33
N ARG A 300 -16.58 9.53 19.33
CA ARG A 300 -17.82 9.47 20.14
C ARG A 300 -18.83 8.46 19.59
N TYR A 301 -19.05 8.42 18.29
CA TYR A 301 -19.93 7.43 17.65
C TYR A 301 -19.42 5.99 17.80
N GLY A 302 -18.10 5.78 17.87
CA GLY A 302 -17.51 4.46 18.10
C GLY A 302 -17.70 3.92 19.53
N LYS A 303 -18.00 4.78 20.51
CA LYS A 303 -18.31 4.38 21.90
C LYS A 303 -19.78 4.06 22.13
N GLU A 304 -20.67 4.78 21.48
CA GLU A 304 -22.13 4.60 21.61
C GLU A 304 -22.66 3.38 20.82
N GLY A 305 -21.98 2.94 19.79
CA GLY A 305 -22.33 1.72 19.03
C GLY A 305 -21.83 0.40 19.64
N ARG A 306 -21.26 0.42 20.85
CA ARG A 306 -20.80 -0.76 21.60
C ARG A 306 -21.73 -1.20 22.74
N CYS A 307 -22.90 -0.59 22.85
CA CYS A 307 -23.97 -1.04 23.78
C CYS A 307 -24.97 -1.93 23.07
#